data_1feea1c94fc21202a122dbbb7042e15b
#
_entry.id   1feea1c94fc21202a122dbbb7042e15b
#
_cell.length_a   1.000
_cell.length_b   1.000
_cell.length_c   1.000
_cell.angle_alpha   90.00
_cell.angle_beta   90.00
_cell.angle_gamma   90.00
#
_symmetry.space_group_name_H-M   'P 1'
#
loop_
_entity.id
_entity.type
_entity.pdbx_description
1 polymer ?
#
loop_
_entity_poly.entity_id
_entity_poly.type
_entity_poly.pdbx_seq_one_letter_code
_entity_poly.pdbx_strand_id
1 'polypeptide(L)'
;VTSPLVSDEPGAGPGGTATALASAHARFARAAIGIYLTSAAAALALLVGVLTTERSHEEGQLREQLLAEANLRGHYLVRYLDLLVQELRRLGLRSEVSLLDQNLLPEKSLVTLSHQRGTFFNLGVAILGTDGRVLWQEPDHFLPRESFADRPWFTRVEAGRSVHVVPAPPERSDDAVLYVVSPIVRHNAVTGALLGAIDLRHGEMLTVGGTRTTVNTVLATAAGQVVYPPAPPAFEAGAGWRRWFALNAGAGRVATLELDGTRTVVASSPIADTELELLLLVPESELLRETHARTRNRLAVALAIAAVPLFVLVVLLRRSLATFRRSEERAVREERLQRVGEAANLIAHEVKNSLNGIRMAAEIACDQGASGRVQALQELRGEISRLTNFTQELMTFSKGVEPRKVRVNLTDFVPKITSLLEKTAKEQGVALELALPPSALSCELDPQLLHIVVSNLVTNAIEAVAASSEGSPRIEVKLARDTVDPGSVRLEVSDNGPGLSRDVVAQLFEPFHSGKPSGVGIGLALSQRIARAHGGKLVLVPSGTGAVFALTLPGGVA
;
A
#
# COMPACT_ATOMS: atom_id res chain seq x y z
N VAL A 1 -16.59 -39.47 36.95
CA VAL A 1 -15.99 -40.09 35.77
C VAL A 1 -17.04 -40.15 34.69
N THR A 2 -17.17 -39.14 33.88
CA THR A 2 -18.08 -39.12 32.71
C THR A 2 -17.26 -38.64 31.51
N SER A 3 -17.06 -39.57 30.54
CA SER A 3 -16.50 -39.25 29.25
C SER A 3 -17.48 -38.40 28.44
N PRO A 4 -17.03 -37.39 27.68
CA PRO A 4 -17.89 -36.69 26.75
C PRO A 4 -18.04 -37.48 25.45
N LEU A 5 -19.27 -37.58 25.00
CA LEU A 5 -19.73 -38.12 23.70
C LEU A 5 -19.02 -37.40 22.55
N VAL A 6 -18.33 -38.18 21.73
CA VAL A 6 -17.83 -37.73 20.42
C VAL A 6 -19.05 -37.57 19.51
N SER A 7 -19.38 -36.37 19.14
CA SER A 7 -20.34 -36.07 18.09
C SER A 7 -19.67 -36.33 16.74
N ASP A 8 -20.07 -37.40 16.06
CA ASP A 8 -19.77 -37.62 14.66
C ASP A 8 -20.36 -36.51 13.80
N GLU A 9 -19.53 -35.60 13.34
CA GLU A 9 -19.88 -34.71 12.24
C GLU A 9 -19.89 -35.52 10.93
N PRO A 10 -20.90 -35.35 10.08
CA PRO A 10 -21.00 -36.06 8.80
C PRO A 10 -19.84 -35.65 7.91
N GLY A 11 -19.06 -36.63 7.44
CA GLY A 11 -17.86 -36.48 6.64
C GLY A 11 -18.04 -35.51 5.49
N ALA A 12 -17.26 -34.43 5.54
CA ALA A 12 -17.11 -33.50 4.43
C ALA A 12 -16.50 -34.25 3.25
N GLY A 13 -17.24 -34.36 2.16
CA GLY A 13 -16.74 -34.96 0.92
C GLY A 13 -15.48 -34.27 0.43
N PRO A 14 -14.69 -34.88 -0.46
CA PRO A 14 -13.36 -34.42 -0.88
C PRO A 14 -13.29 -32.98 -1.42
N GLY A 15 -14.43 -32.40 -1.83
CA GLY A 15 -14.53 -30.98 -2.20
C GLY A 15 -14.52 -29.99 -1.03
N GLY A 16 -14.87 -30.41 0.20
CA GLY A 16 -14.89 -29.58 1.40
C GLY A 16 -13.49 -29.34 1.98
N THR A 17 -12.60 -30.31 1.85
CA THR A 17 -11.22 -30.24 2.37
C THR A 17 -10.34 -29.31 1.52
N ALA A 18 -10.50 -29.31 0.21
CA ALA A 18 -9.73 -28.45 -0.71
C ALA A 18 -10.09 -26.97 -0.52
N THR A 19 -11.38 -26.64 -0.40
CA THR A 19 -11.83 -25.27 -0.13
C THR A 19 -11.42 -24.80 1.26
N ALA A 20 -11.42 -25.66 2.27
CA ALA A 20 -10.93 -25.36 3.62
C ALA A 20 -9.43 -25.08 3.64
N LEU A 21 -8.63 -25.86 2.92
CA LEU A 21 -7.17 -25.68 2.82
C LEU A 21 -6.82 -24.39 2.04
N ALA A 22 -7.51 -24.09 0.94
CA ALA A 22 -7.32 -22.85 0.19
C ALA A 22 -7.66 -21.61 1.04
N SER A 23 -8.72 -21.69 1.83
CA SER A 23 -9.10 -20.62 2.77
C SER A 23 -8.11 -20.45 3.91
N ALA A 24 -7.52 -21.54 4.41
CA ALA A 24 -6.46 -21.53 5.42
C ALA A 24 -5.18 -20.90 4.88
N HIS A 25 -4.76 -21.25 3.67
CA HIS A 25 -3.60 -20.62 3.00
C HIS A 25 -3.79 -19.12 2.78
N ALA A 26 -4.98 -18.71 2.33
CA ALA A 26 -5.30 -17.29 2.15
C ALA A 26 -5.32 -16.51 3.48
N ARG A 27 -5.74 -17.14 4.57
CA ARG A 27 -5.67 -16.57 5.93
C ARG A 27 -4.23 -16.45 6.40
N PHE A 28 -3.43 -17.51 6.23
CA PHE A 28 -2.01 -17.50 6.58
C PHE A 28 -1.23 -16.44 5.79
N ALA A 29 -1.45 -16.32 4.48
CA ALA A 29 -0.82 -15.31 3.65
C ALA A 29 -1.18 -13.88 4.11
N ARG A 30 -2.45 -13.63 4.42
CA ARG A 30 -2.89 -12.32 4.96
C ARG A 30 -2.28 -12.03 6.33
N ALA A 31 -2.21 -13.02 7.20
CA ALA A 31 -1.58 -12.88 8.52
C ALA A 31 -0.07 -12.60 8.39
N ALA A 32 0.65 -13.32 7.53
CA ALA A 32 2.08 -13.13 7.28
C ALA A 32 2.39 -11.74 6.72
N ILE A 33 1.59 -11.27 5.73
CA ILE A 33 1.71 -9.92 5.20
C ILE A 33 1.37 -8.87 6.28
N GLY A 34 0.34 -9.11 7.08
CA GLY A 34 -0.05 -8.23 8.18
C GLY A 34 1.07 -8.09 9.23
N ILE A 35 1.65 -9.20 9.68
CA ILE A 35 2.78 -9.21 10.63
C ILE A 35 3.99 -8.48 10.02
N TYR A 36 4.30 -8.72 8.74
CA TYR A 36 5.40 -8.03 8.08
C TYR A 36 5.15 -6.51 8.01
N LEU A 37 3.97 -6.09 7.60
CA LEU A 37 3.62 -4.67 7.48
C LEU A 37 3.64 -3.96 8.84
N THR A 38 3.14 -4.59 9.89
CA THR A 38 3.17 -4.02 11.25
C THR A 38 4.60 -3.92 11.77
N SER A 39 5.43 -4.94 11.56
CA SER A 39 6.85 -4.93 11.95
C SER A 39 7.65 -3.90 11.15
N ALA A 40 7.41 -3.79 9.84
CA ALA A 40 8.06 -2.79 8.98
C ALA A 40 7.62 -1.37 9.35
N ALA A 41 6.35 -1.15 9.66
CA ALA A 41 5.85 0.14 10.13
C ALA A 41 6.45 0.54 11.49
N ALA A 42 6.57 -0.40 12.43
CA ALA A 42 7.22 -0.16 13.72
C ALA A 42 8.71 0.18 13.55
N ALA A 43 9.43 -0.56 12.72
CA ALA A 43 10.83 -0.30 12.40
C ALA A 43 11.02 1.06 11.71
N LEU A 44 10.13 1.41 10.77
CA LEU A 44 10.14 2.71 10.09
C LEU A 44 9.85 3.85 11.07
N ALA A 45 8.89 3.69 11.96
CA ALA A 45 8.58 4.69 12.98
C ALA A 45 9.77 4.93 13.92
N LEU A 46 10.43 3.86 14.35
CA LEU A 46 11.64 3.93 15.18
C LEU A 46 12.79 4.62 14.43
N LEU A 47 13.00 4.27 13.16
CA LEU A 47 14.00 4.91 12.31
C LEU A 47 13.73 6.41 12.12
N VAL A 48 12.47 6.79 11.83
CA VAL A 48 12.07 8.19 11.72
C VAL A 48 12.33 8.92 13.05
N GLY A 49 12.03 8.31 14.19
CA GLY A 49 12.33 8.85 15.51
C GLY A 49 13.82 9.08 15.71
N VAL A 50 14.67 8.13 15.35
CA VAL A 50 16.14 8.26 15.43
C VAL A 50 16.63 9.37 14.50
N LEU A 51 16.19 9.38 13.24
CA LEU A 51 16.60 10.41 12.25
C LEU A 51 16.16 11.82 12.65
N THR A 52 14.98 11.98 13.26
CA THR A 52 14.53 13.29 13.74
C THR A 52 15.33 13.75 14.95
N THR A 53 15.73 12.85 15.85
CA THR A 53 16.58 13.16 17.00
C THR A 53 18.00 13.52 16.55
N GLU A 54 18.60 12.74 15.65
CA GLU A 54 19.90 13.05 15.05
C GLU A 54 19.87 14.42 14.35
N ARG A 55 18.82 14.67 13.57
CA ARG A 55 18.64 15.94 12.85
C ARG A 55 18.60 17.12 13.83
N SER A 56 17.81 17.04 14.89
CA SER A 56 17.73 18.13 15.88
C SER A 56 19.06 18.37 16.59
N HIS A 57 19.83 17.30 16.82
CA HIS A 57 21.17 17.41 17.40
C HIS A 57 22.18 18.06 16.43
N GLU A 58 22.19 17.64 15.15
CA GLU A 58 23.01 18.25 14.10
C GLU A 58 22.67 19.74 13.90
N GLU A 59 21.37 20.09 13.89
CA GLU A 59 20.91 21.48 13.81
C GLU A 59 21.40 22.30 15.01
N GLY A 60 21.38 21.75 16.23
CA GLY A 60 21.94 22.37 17.43
C GLY A 60 23.44 22.61 17.30
N GLN A 61 24.21 21.62 16.89
CA GLN A 61 25.64 21.71 16.68
C GLN A 61 26.02 22.78 15.62
N LEU A 62 25.27 22.85 14.51
CA LEU A 62 25.51 23.85 13.47
C LEU A 62 25.29 25.28 14.00
N ARG A 63 24.29 25.48 14.85
CA ARG A 63 24.04 26.78 15.51
C ARG A 63 25.13 27.14 16.51
N GLU A 64 25.60 26.18 17.31
CA GLU A 64 26.73 26.38 18.22
C GLU A 64 28.04 26.72 17.47
N GLN A 65 28.30 26.04 16.34
CA GLN A 65 29.44 26.34 15.48
C GLN A 65 29.36 27.76 14.90
N LEU A 66 28.17 28.19 14.46
CA LEU A 66 27.98 29.55 13.95
C LEU A 66 28.21 30.61 15.05
N LEU A 67 27.78 30.35 16.28
CA LEU A 67 28.03 31.21 17.43
C LEU A 67 29.51 31.26 17.78
N ALA A 68 30.19 30.11 17.78
CA ALA A 68 31.62 30.03 18.02
C ALA A 68 32.41 30.83 16.96
N GLU A 69 31.99 30.75 15.68
CA GLU A 69 32.57 31.53 14.60
C GLU A 69 32.33 33.05 14.79
N ALA A 70 31.09 33.44 15.18
CA ALA A 70 30.80 34.85 15.50
C ALA A 70 31.68 35.37 16.62
N ASN A 71 31.83 34.61 17.71
CA ASN A 71 32.66 34.96 18.84
C ASN A 71 34.15 35.05 18.44
N LEU A 72 34.63 34.11 17.61
CA LEU A 72 36.02 34.15 17.13
C LEU A 72 36.28 35.42 16.31
N ARG A 73 35.40 35.73 15.35
CA ARG A 73 35.52 36.96 14.54
C ARG A 73 35.38 38.23 15.40
N GLY A 74 34.46 38.21 16.36
CA GLY A 74 34.29 39.27 17.33
C GLY A 74 35.58 39.53 18.13
N HIS A 75 36.24 38.48 18.64
CA HIS A 75 37.52 38.61 19.33
C HIS A 75 38.64 39.15 18.44
N TYR A 76 38.69 38.72 17.16
CA TYR A 76 39.65 39.31 16.21
C TYR A 76 39.41 40.80 16.01
N LEU A 77 38.14 41.19 15.87
CA LEU A 77 37.78 42.60 15.71
C LEU A 77 38.15 43.43 16.98
N VAL A 78 37.83 42.89 18.18
CA VAL A 78 38.25 43.52 19.44
C VAL A 78 39.76 43.73 19.49
N ARG A 79 40.55 42.70 19.19
CA ARG A 79 42.02 42.81 19.17
C ARG A 79 42.53 43.83 18.18
N TYR A 80 41.91 43.89 17.01
CA TYR A 80 42.30 44.90 16.02
C TYR A 80 41.95 46.32 16.46
N LEU A 81 40.74 46.53 16.99
CA LEU A 81 40.35 47.83 17.53
C LEU A 81 41.24 48.25 18.70
N ASP A 82 41.62 47.31 19.56
CA ASP A 82 42.57 47.57 20.64
C ASP A 82 43.93 48.06 20.12
N LEU A 83 44.46 47.47 19.06
CA LEU A 83 45.70 47.92 18.43
C LEU A 83 45.60 49.37 17.91
N LEU A 84 44.44 49.66 17.26
CA LEU A 84 44.18 51.02 16.75
C LEU A 84 44.06 52.06 17.89
N VAL A 85 43.34 51.66 18.94
CA VAL A 85 43.20 52.47 20.15
C VAL A 85 44.58 52.74 20.77
N GLN A 86 45.45 51.74 20.90
CA GLN A 86 46.80 51.88 21.45
C GLN A 86 47.68 52.77 20.58
N GLU A 87 47.58 52.61 19.25
CA GLU A 87 48.36 53.42 18.34
C GLU A 87 47.95 54.91 18.41
N LEU A 88 46.64 55.17 18.41
CA LEU A 88 46.14 56.54 18.52
C LEU A 88 46.49 57.16 19.87
N ARG A 89 46.40 56.39 20.96
CA ARG A 89 46.84 56.85 22.30
C ARG A 89 48.31 57.10 22.33
N ARG A 90 49.15 56.25 21.70
CA ARG A 90 50.60 56.47 21.60
C ARG A 90 50.94 57.76 20.90
N LEU A 91 50.20 58.06 19.80
CA LEU A 91 50.37 59.35 19.09
C LEU A 91 49.98 60.52 19.98
N GLY A 92 48.87 60.44 20.71
CA GLY A 92 48.37 61.46 21.60
C GLY A 92 49.26 61.74 22.81
N LEU A 93 50.10 60.78 23.25
CA LEU A 93 51.01 60.90 24.36
C LEU A 93 52.36 61.61 24.00
N ARG A 94 52.65 61.70 22.69
CA ARG A 94 53.88 62.34 22.27
C ARG A 94 53.89 63.82 22.64
N SER A 95 55.04 64.32 23.07
CA SER A 95 55.23 65.72 23.50
C SER A 95 54.93 66.73 22.41
N GLU A 96 55.12 66.29 21.16
CA GLU A 96 54.90 67.12 19.98
C GLU A 96 53.42 67.41 19.72
N VAL A 97 52.51 66.61 20.31
CA VAL A 97 51.02 66.73 20.15
C VAL A 97 50.46 67.38 21.41
N SER A 98 50.64 68.68 21.57
CA SER A 98 50.22 69.40 22.77
C SER A 98 48.96 70.23 22.61
N LEU A 99 48.76 70.84 21.47
CA LEU A 99 47.65 71.76 21.15
C LEU A 99 47.59 72.97 22.14
N LEU A 100 48.66 73.23 22.86
CA LEU A 100 48.74 74.34 23.81
C LEU A 100 49.17 75.64 23.13
N ASP A 101 49.86 75.51 22.03
CA ASP A 101 50.39 76.67 21.24
C ASP A 101 49.56 76.76 19.95
N GLN A 102 49.54 77.92 19.35
CA GLN A 102 48.87 78.14 18.06
C GLN A 102 49.64 77.55 16.87
N ASN A 103 50.83 77.00 17.09
CA ASN A 103 51.65 76.41 16.05
C ASN A 103 51.39 74.91 15.96
N LEU A 104 50.60 74.48 15.00
CA LEU A 104 50.22 73.05 14.72
C LEU A 104 51.26 72.33 13.83
N LEU A 105 52.44 72.91 13.52
CA LEU A 105 53.40 72.25 12.63
C LEU A 105 53.95 70.92 13.15
N PRO A 106 54.31 70.79 14.44
CA PRO A 106 54.74 69.47 14.97
C PRO A 106 53.68 68.39 14.89
N GLU A 107 52.45 68.74 15.29
CA GLU A 107 51.29 67.81 15.25
C GLU A 107 50.97 67.36 13.82
N LYS A 108 50.94 68.35 12.90
CA LYS A 108 50.73 68.06 11.47
C LYS A 108 51.76 67.09 10.93
N SER A 109 53.03 67.37 11.16
CA SER A 109 54.12 66.51 10.68
C SER A 109 54.05 65.10 11.25
N LEU A 110 53.71 64.97 12.52
CA LEU A 110 53.59 63.68 13.16
C LEU A 110 52.39 62.84 12.60
N VAL A 111 51.26 63.49 12.43
CA VAL A 111 50.03 62.81 11.91
C VAL A 111 50.23 62.43 10.46
N THR A 112 50.82 63.31 9.62
CA THR A 112 51.15 62.97 8.22
C THR A 112 52.15 61.82 8.15
N LEU A 113 53.21 61.82 8.95
CA LEU A 113 54.15 60.70 9.00
C LEU A 113 53.50 59.38 9.49
N SER A 114 52.60 59.48 10.45
CA SER A 114 51.84 58.32 10.95
C SER A 114 50.94 57.77 9.90
N HIS A 115 50.24 58.61 9.16
CA HIS A 115 49.36 58.13 8.06
C HIS A 115 50.19 57.56 6.90
N GLN A 116 51.25 58.19 6.47
CA GLN A 116 52.08 57.69 5.37
C GLN A 116 52.89 56.45 5.68
N ARG A 117 53.23 56.17 6.93
CA ARG A 117 54.00 55.01 7.38
C ARG A 117 53.16 53.91 7.98
N GLY A 118 51.94 54.23 8.40
CA GLY A 118 51.06 53.31 9.09
C GLY A 118 49.92 52.83 8.19
N THR A 119 49.65 51.55 8.21
CA THR A 119 48.49 50.94 7.55
C THR A 119 47.24 50.85 8.46
N PHE A 120 47.35 51.46 9.66
CA PHE A 120 46.32 51.31 10.69
C PHE A 120 45.05 52.10 10.39
N PHE A 121 45.15 53.36 10.01
CA PHE A 121 44.02 54.23 9.68
C PHE A 121 43.97 54.46 8.18
N ASN A 122 43.36 53.49 7.46
CA ASN A 122 43.38 53.43 6.00
C ASN A 122 42.61 54.57 5.32
N LEU A 123 41.73 55.28 6.04
CA LEU A 123 40.96 56.39 5.50
C LEU A 123 41.63 57.73 5.85
N GLY A 124 42.18 57.88 7.06
CA GLY A 124 42.88 59.11 7.47
C GLY A 124 42.93 59.28 8.97
N VAL A 125 43.69 60.36 9.36
CA VAL A 125 43.78 60.78 10.75
C VAL A 125 43.55 62.28 10.81
N ALA A 126 42.85 62.75 11.87
CA ALA A 126 42.56 64.18 12.09
C ALA A 126 42.84 64.59 13.52
N ILE A 127 43.09 65.92 13.68
CA ILE A 127 43.19 66.59 14.94
C ILE A 127 41.97 67.46 15.16
N LEU A 128 41.29 67.25 16.30
CA LEU A 128 40.13 68.03 16.71
C LEU A 128 40.48 68.94 17.87
N GLY A 129 39.99 70.19 17.82
CA GLY A 129 40.09 71.16 18.93
C GLY A 129 39.12 70.77 20.08
N THR A 130 39.21 71.49 21.20
CA THR A 130 38.30 71.38 22.34
C THR A 130 36.86 71.76 21.99
N ASP A 131 36.69 72.57 20.95
CA ASP A 131 35.38 72.96 20.40
C ASP A 131 34.83 71.94 19.36
N GLY A 132 35.53 70.84 19.16
CA GLY A 132 35.17 69.81 18.19
C GLY A 132 35.40 70.13 16.73
N ARG A 133 36.02 71.27 16.43
CA ARG A 133 36.39 71.64 15.06
C ARG A 133 37.59 70.83 14.59
N VAL A 134 37.59 70.49 13.30
CA VAL A 134 38.74 69.87 12.64
C VAL A 134 39.83 70.91 12.47
N LEU A 135 40.91 70.80 13.24
CA LEU A 135 42.07 71.69 13.15
C LEU A 135 42.98 71.30 12.00
N TRP A 136 43.06 69.98 11.72
CA TRP A 136 43.85 69.43 10.65
C TRP A 136 43.45 68.01 10.34
N GLN A 137 43.64 67.57 9.12
CA GLN A 137 43.34 66.20 8.67
C GLN A 137 44.30 65.77 7.57
N GLU A 138 44.53 64.42 7.50
CA GLU A 138 45.38 63.81 6.47
C GLU A 138 44.75 62.46 6.08
N PRO A 139 44.41 62.22 4.80
CA PRO A 139 44.50 63.17 3.68
C PRO A 139 43.47 64.32 3.80
N ASP A 140 43.71 65.40 3.02
CA ASP A 140 42.77 66.50 3.00
C ASP A 140 41.36 66.12 2.68
N HIS A 141 40.37 66.67 3.41
CA HIS A 141 38.94 66.50 3.18
C HIS A 141 38.44 65.08 3.30
N PHE A 142 39.12 64.16 4.04
CA PHE A 142 38.57 62.83 4.26
C PHE A 142 37.36 62.85 5.23
N LEU A 143 37.30 63.82 6.14
CA LEU A 143 36.13 64.00 7.00
C LEU A 143 35.05 64.82 6.30
N PRO A 144 33.78 64.45 6.40
CA PRO A 144 32.67 65.13 5.72
C PRO A 144 32.26 66.45 6.42
N ARG A 145 32.77 66.73 7.63
CA ARG A 145 32.37 67.84 8.47
C ARG A 145 33.58 68.60 8.97
N GLU A 146 33.35 69.91 9.20
CA GLU A 146 34.33 70.75 9.82
C GLU A 146 34.28 70.74 11.36
N SER A 147 33.17 70.27 11.97
CA SER A 147 33.04 70.19 13.43
C SER A 147 32.18 68.98 13.86
N PHE A 148 32.53 68.41 15.01
CA PHE A 148 31.87 67.29 15.69
C PHE A 148 31.37 67.69 17.08
N ALA A 149 31.24 68.96 17.41
CA ALA A 149 30.82 69.48 18.72
C ALA A 149 29.40 68.99 19.10
N ASP A 150 28.56 68.78 18.11
CA ASP A 150 27.14 68.27 18.25
C ASP A 150 27.05 66.79 18.53
N ARG A 151 28.15 66.05 18.50
CA ARG A 151 28.15 64.61 18.61
C ARG A 151 28.26 64.09 20.04
N PRO A 152 27.37 63.22 20.50
CA PRO A 152 27.39 62.69 21.87
C PRO A 152 28.69 62.02 22.27
N TRP A 153 29.35 61.37 21.29
CA TRP A 153 30.64 60.73 21.55
C TRP A 153 31.79 61.79 21.81
N PHE A 154 31.71 62.93 21.17
CA PHE A 154 32.70 63.95 21.37
C PHE A 154 32.65 64.54 22.80
N THR A 155 31.46 64.83 23.28
CA THR A 155 31.24 65.25 24.68
C THR A 155 31.73 64.18 25.68
N ARG A 156 31.56 62.91 25.37
CA ARG A 156 32.07 61.79 26.22
C ARG A 156 33.61 61.74 26.21
N VAL A 157 34.23 61.93 25.05
CA VAL A 157 35.69 61.99 24.92
C VAL A 157 36.26 63.13 25.76
N GLU A 158 35.65 64.31 25.70
CA GLU A 158 36.02 65.47 26.44
C GLU A 158 35.91 65.27 27.97
N ALA A 159 34.79 64.76 28.42
CA ALA A 159 34.53 64.55 29.84
C ALA A 159 35.24 63.31 30.41
N GLY A 160 35.37 62.24 29.67
CA GLY A 160 35.77 60.94 30.20
C GLY A 160 37.24 60.58 30.08
N ARG A 161 38.03 61.35 29.36
CA ARG A 161 39.46 61.06 29.03
C ARG A 161 39.72 59.67 28.46
N SER A 162 38.67 59.02 27.93
CA SER A 162 38.69 57.65 27.38
C SER A 162 38.70 57.69 25.85
N VAL A 163 39.24 56.63 25.27
CA VAL A 163 39.15 56.41 23.81
C VAL A 163 37.82 55.78 23.49
N HIS A 164 37.20 56.22 22.43
CA HIS A 164 35.95 55.73 21.95
C HIS A 164 36.07 55.24 20.52
N VAL A 165 35.44 54.11 20.23
CA VAL A 165 35.20 53.57 18.85
C VAL A 165 33.74 53.79 18.52
N VAL A 166 33.49 54.57 17.49
CA VAL A 166 32.11 54.94 17.13
C VAL A 166 31.90 54.83 15.61
N PRO A 167 30.69 54.51 15.14
CA PRO A 167 30.42 54.60 13.72
C PRO A 167 30.46 56.05 13.23
N ALA A 168 30.93 56.20 12.00
CA ALA A 168 30.89 57.51 11.36
C ALA A 168 29.42 57.95 11.18
N PRO A 169 29.18 59.31 11.22
CA PRO A 169 27.82 59.80 10.94
C PRO A 169 27.35 59.37 9.53
N PRO A 170 26.07 59.12 9.34
CA PRO A 170 25.52 58.62 8.06
C PRO A 170 25.39 59.73 7.01
N GLU A 171 26.42 60.53 6.82
CA GLU A 171 26.43 61.63 5.85
C GLU A 171 26.84 61.19 4.45
N ARG A 172 27.51 60.04 4.34
CA ARG A 172 27.76 59.31 3.10
C ARG A 172 27.08 57.94 3.21
N SER A 173 26.04 57.72 2.47
CA SER A 173 25.25 56.49 2.52
C SER A 173 26.01 55.22 2.11
N ASP A 174 27.18 55.34 1.52
CA ASP A 174 27.95 54.23 0.96
C ASP A 174 29.24 53.91 1.75
N ASP A 175 29.47 54.55 2.90
CA ASP A 175 30.72 54.40 3.65
C ASP A 175 30.51 53.55 4.92
N ALA A 176 31.16 52.38 4.98
CA ALA A 176 31.27 51.61 6.21
C ALA A 176 32.49 52.05 7.01
N VAL A 177 32.39 53.15 7.76
CA VAL A 177 33.52 53.82 8.42
C VAL A 177 33.37 53.78 9.94
N LEU A 178 34.45 53.42 10.63
CA LEU A 178 34.59 53.56 12.08
C LEU A 178 35.56 54.69 12.42
N TYR A 179 35.17 55.44 13.40
CA TYR A 179 36.08 56.44 14.02
C TYR A 179 36.62 55.90 15.34
N VAL A 180 37.91 55.95 15.51
CA VAL A 180 38.62 55.78 16.79
C VAL A 180 39.02 57.15 17.27
N VAL A 181 38.52 57.53 18.42
CA VAL A 181 38.77 58.93 18.95
C VAL A 181 39.47 58.84 20.29
N SER A 182 40.62 59.51 20.40
CA SER A 182 41.43 59.53 21.62
C SER A 182 41.63 60.98 22.10
N PRO A 183 41.32 61.25 23.37
CA PRO A 183 41.62 62.62 23.90
C PRO A 183 43.09 62.86 23.96
N ILE A 184 43.48 64.10 23.66
CA ILE A 184 44.83 64.65 23.93
C ILE A 184 44.77 65.27 25.30
N VAL A 185 45.51 64.67 26.24
CA VAL A 185 45.52 65.15 27.63
C VAL A 185 46.87 65.76 27.96
N ARG A 186 46.89 67.04 28.45
CA ARG A 186 48.06 67.76 28.92
C ARG A 186 47.74 68.44 30.27
N HIS A 187 48.66 68.36 31.18
CA HIS A 187 48.52 68.96 32.52
C HIS A 187 47.15 68.61 33.18
N ASN A 188 46.71 67.38 32.99
CA ASN A 188 45.45 66.88 33.51
C ASN A 188 44.19 67.52 32.90
N ALA A 189 44.28 68.21 31.78
CA ALA A 189 43.16 68.75 31.00
C ALA A 189 43.16 68.19 29.58
N VAL A 190 42.00 68.06 29.03
CA VAL A 190 41.81 67.66 27.59
C VAL A 190 42.05 68.91 26.76
N THR A 191 43.04 68.89 25.88
CA THR A 191 43.43 70.01 25.00
C THR A 191 42.90 69.82 23.56
N GLY A 192 42.35 68.70 23.26
CA GLY A 192 41.77 68.34 21.98
C GLY A 192 41.63 66.84 21.84
N ALA A 193 41.39 66.34 20.63
CA ALA A 193 41.29 64.92 20.36
C ALA A 193 41.98 64.51 19.04
N LEU A 194 42.53 63.31 19.00
CA LEU A 194 42.92 62.64 17.77
C LEU A 194 41.77 61.73 17.29
N LEU A 195 41.45 61.82 16.01
CA LEU A 195 40.49 60.96 15.35
C LEU A 195 41.19 60.16 14.25
N GLY A 196 41.14 58.85 14.33
CA GLY A 196 41.54 57.95 13.26
C GLY A 196 40.31 57.32 12.59
N ALA A 197 40.25 57.28 11.25
CA ALA A 197 39.15 56.75 10.48
C ALA A 197 39.58 55.49 9.74
N ILE A 198 38.68 54.50 9.76
CA ILE A 198 38.92 53.21 9.16
C ILE A 198 37.76 52.91 8.25
N ASP A 199 38.05 52.61 6.98
CA ASP A 199 37.09 52.03 6.03
C ASP A 199 37.10 50.50 6.15
N LEU A 200 35.97 49.93 6.58
CA LEU A 200 35.80 48.48 6.79
C LEU A 200 35.73 47.71 5.47
N ARG A 201 35.48 48.37 4.33
CA ARG A 201 35.38 47.71 3.00
C ARG A 201 36.73 47.14 2.56
N HIS A 202 37.82 47.76 2.93
CA HIS A 202 39.19 47.44 2.53
C HIS A 202 39.90 46.51 3.51
N GLY A 203 39.21 46.11 4.59
CA GLY A 203 39.81 45.25 5.60
C GLY A 203 39.40 43.78 5.39
N GLU A 204 40.39 42.90 5.26
CA GLU A 204 40.14 41.45 5.31
C GLU A 204 39.54 40.99 6.67
N MET A 205 39.45 41.90 7.62
CA MET A 205 39.05 41.68 9.01
C MET A 205 37.68 41.02 9.21
N LEU A 206 36.70 41.43 8.43
CA LEU A 206 35.33 40.92 8.54
C LEU A 206 35.15 39.61 7.79
N THR A 207 36.13 39.24 6.95
CA THR A 207 36.11 38.01 6.14
C THR A 207 37.09 36.95 6.64
N VAL A 208 38.02 37.28 7.52
CA VAL A 208 39.03 36.35 8.06
C VAL A 208 38.34 35.22 8.87
N GLY A 209 38.68 33.99 8.55
CA GLY A 209 38.25 32.80 9.31
C GLY A 209 36.99 32.10 8.82
N GLY A 210 36.30 32.60 7.78
CA GLY A 210 35.09 31.96 7.26
C GLY A 210 35.39 30.72 6.41
N THR A 211 34.98 29.58 6.88
CA THR A 211 35.03 28.33 6.10
C THR A 211 33.85 28.18 5.14
N ARG A 212 32.84 29.04 5.22
CA ARG A 212 31.60 29.02 4.42
C ARG A 212 31.48 30.28 3.58
N THR A 213 31.31 30.12 2.30
CA THR A 213 31.17 31.24 1.32
C THR A 213 29.81 31.96 1.41
N THR A 214 28.86 31.45 2.19
CA THR A 214 27.46 31.93 2.27
C THR A 214 27.13 32.66 3.57
N VAL A 215 28.16 32.97 4.41
CA VAL A 215 27.96 33.69 5.67
C VAL A 215 28.07 35.19 5.42
N ASN A 216 26.95 35.88 5.56
CA ASN A 216 26.94 37.34 5.50
C ASN A 216 27.33 37.92 6.86
N THR A 217 28.39 38.69 6.88
CA THR A 217 28.87 39.42 8.08
C THR A 217 28.23 40.80 8.12
N VAL A 218 27.63 41.13 9.24
CA VAL A 218 27.03 42.44 9.51
C VAL A 218 27.64 42.98 10.78
N LEU A 219 28.07 44.24 10.77
CA LEU A 219 28.43 45.01 11.96
C LEU A 219 27.33 46.04 12.19
N ALA A 220 26.73 46.03 13.36
CA ALA A 220 25.66 46.96 13.72
C ALA A 220 25.93 47.60 15.08
N THR A 221 25.29 48.73 15.35
CA THR A 221 25.25 49.34 16.68
C THR A 221 24.30 48.58 17.61
N ALA A 222 24.44 48.76 18.92
CA ALA A 222 23.50 48.23 19.90
C ALA A 222 22.04 48.70 19.66
N ALA A 223 21.84 49.79 18.93
CA ALA A 223 20.53 50.29 18.50
C ALA A 223 20.00 49.60 17.21
N GLY A 224 20.82 48.75 16.59
CA GLY A 224 20.44 47.99 15.38
C GLY A 224 20.74 48.74 14.06
N GLN A 225 21.41 49.86 14.10
CA GLN A 225 21.85 50.54 12.89
C GLN A 225 23.01 49.77 12.26
N VAL A 226 22.91 49.43 11.00
CA VAL A 226 23.96 48.70 10.27
C VAL A 226 25.09 49.62 9.91
N VAL A 227 26.32 49.25 10.27
CA VAL A 227 27.57 49.96 9.96
C VAL A 227 28.27 49.28 8.78
N TYR A 228 28.19 47.97 8.69
CA TYR A 228 28.73 47.17 7.60
C TYR A 228 27.74 46.04 7.28
N PRO A 229 27.43 45.79 6.03
CA PRO A 229 27.97 46.39 4.79
C PRO A 229 27.55 47.86 4.60
N PRO A 230 28.23 48.59 3.71
CA PRO A 230 28.02 50.05 3.56
C PRO A 230 26.59 50.40 3.07
N ALA A 231 26.01 49.57 2.21
CA ALA A 231 24.59 49.68 1.85
C ALA A 231 23.78 48.90 2.89
N PRO A 232 22.91 49.55 3.69
CA PRO A 232 22.11 48.85 4.67
C PRO A 232 21.19 47.85 3.98
N PRO A 233 21.17 46.59 4.44
CA PRO A 233 20.31 45.60 3.84
C PRO A 233 18.82 45.94 4.07
N ALA A 234 17.96 45.56 3.15
CA ALA A 234 16.52 45.87 3.20
C ALA A 234 15.87 45.46 4.53
N PHE A 235 16.36 44.40 5.16
CA PHE A 235 15.85 43.89 6.43
C PHE A 235 16.12 44.83 7.63
N GLU A 236 17.02 45.79 7.55
CA GLU A 236 17.30 46.73 8.65
C GLU A 236 16.03 47.51 9.05
N ALA A 237 15.21 47.87 8.07
CA ALA A 237 13.92 48.50 8.32
C ALA A 237 12.85 47.55 8.87
N GLY A 238 13.10 46.24 8.84
CA GLY A 238 12.15 45.21 9.21
C GLY A 238 11.86 45.15 10.72
N ALA A 239 10.63 44.77 11.05
CA ALA A 239 10.20 44.62 12.44
C ALA A 239 11.00 43.52 13.19
N GLY A 240 11.39 42.45 12.49
CA GLY A 240 12.18 41.33 13.03
C GLY A 240 13.56 41.80 13.51
N TRP A 241 14.26 42.59 12.70
CA TRP A 241 15.55 43.16 13.02
C TRP A 241 15.49 44.08 14.24
N ARG A 242 14.57 45.05 14.23
CA ARG A 242 14.38 45.99 15.35
C ARG A 242 14.03 45.26 16.65
N ARG A 243 13.18 44.26 16.58
CA ARG A 243 12.80 43.46 17.75
C ARG A 243 13.99 42.66 18.31
N TRP A 244 14.87 42.15 17.43
CA TRP A 244 16.08 41.45 17.85
C TRP A 244 16.93 42.33 18.76
N PHE A 245 17.28 43.52 18.30
CA PHE A 245 18.13 44.45 19.06
C PHE A 245 17.45 44.95 20.35
N ALA A 246 16.13 45.17 20.33
CA ALA A 246 15.39 45.54 21.51
C ALA A 246 15.42 44.49 22.64
N LEU A 247 15.53 43.21 22.27
CA LEU A 247 15.47 42.10 23.24
C LEU A 247 16.85 41.50 23.57
N ASN A 248 17.85 41.67 22.72
CA ASN A 248 19.08 40.87 22.77
C ASN A 248 20.38 41.67 22.72
N ALA A 249 20.33 42.98 22.75
CA ALA A 249 21.55 43.80 22.69
C ALA A 249 22.56 43.41 23.77
N GLY A 250 23.83 43.16 23.36
CA GLY A 250 24.95 42.87 24.26
C GLY A 250 25.13 41.44 24.74
N ALA A 251 24.33 40.49 24.28
CA ALA A 251 24.48 39.07 24.63
C ALA A 251 24.80 38.24 23.38
N GLY A 252 25.98 37.61 23.34
CA GLY A 252 26.30 36.65 22.27
C GLY A 252 25.29 35.52 22.22
N ARG A 253 24.49 35.45 21.16
CA ARG A 253 23.37 34.52 21.02
C ARG A 253 23.17 34.06 19.59
N VAL A 254 22.46 32.93 19.45
CA VAL A 254 21.97 32.42 18.17
C VAL A 254 20.44 32.37 18.19
N ALA A 255 19.81 32.90 17.15
CA ALA A 255 18.38 32.77 16.95
C ALA A 255 18.05 32.71 15.47
N THR A 256 16.81 32.28 15.16
CA THR A 256 16.28 32.32 13.80
C THR A 256 15.33 33.51 13.68
N LEU A 257 15.58 34.36 12.71
CA LEU A 257 14.77 35.54 12.39
C LEU A 257 14.19 35.38 10.98
N GLU A 258 13.06 36.00 10.77
CA GLU A 258 12.51 36.17 9.42
C GLU A 258 12.97 37.52 8.88
N LEU A 259 13.89 37.50 7.92
CA LEU A 259 14.46 38.67 7.26
C LEU A 259 14.08 38.61 5.78
N ASP A 260 13.37 39.62 5.28
CA ASP A 260 12.88 39.71 3.89
C ASP A 260 12.15 38.44 3.42
N GLY A 261 11.30 37.87 4.29
CA GLY A 261 10.55 36.62 3.99
C GLY A 261 11.39 35.33 4.01
N THR A 262 12.70 35.48 4.38
CA THR A 262 13.61 34.33 4.46
C THR A 262 13.94 34.02 5.92
N ARG A 263 13.78 32.77 6.34
CA ARG A 263 14.22 32.32 7.66
C ARG A 263 15.75 32.29 7.69
N THR A 264 16.35 33.17 8.50
CA THR A 264 17.78 33.36 8.62
C THR A 264 18.23 33.08 10.04
N VAL A 265 19.26 32.26 10.19
CA VAL A 265 19.92 32.02 11.46
C VAL A 265 20.93 33.16 11.66
N VAL A 266 20.81 33.85 12.78
CA VAL A 266 21.64 34.97 13.17
C VAL A 266 22.44 34.58 14.42
N ALA A 267 23.76 34.65 14.35
CA ALA A 267 24.65 34.54 15.51
C ALA A 267 25.29 35.88 15.78
N SER A 268 25.22 36.34 17.01
CA SER A 268 25.78 37.63 17.40
C SER A 268 26.94 37.51 18.40
N SER A 269 27.88 38.44 18.32
CA SER A 269 28.96 38.59 19.28
C SER A 269 29.15 40.09 19.58
N PRO A 270 28.99 40.53 20.83
CA PRO A 270 29.23 41.90 21.20
C PRO A 270 30.73 42.23 21.12
N ILE A 271 31.05 43.45 20.67
CA ILE A 271 32.41 43.95 20.63
C ILE A 271 32.67 44.68 21.94
N ALA A 272 33.54 44.12 22.78
CA ALA A 272 33.83 44.67 24.10
C ALA A 272 34.28 46.13 24.01
N ASP A 273 33.89 46.92 25.02
CA ASP A 273 34.21 48.35 25.17
C ASP A 273 33.68 49.24 24.02
N THR A 274 32.75 48.73 23.21
CA THR A 274 32.10 49.50 22.14
C THR A 274 30.57 49.31 22.17
N GLU A 275 29.85 50.17 21.44
CA GLU A 275 28.42 50.01 21.19
C GLU A 275 28.15 49.18 19.91
N LEU A 276 29.10 48.30 19.52
CA LEU A 276 29.04 47.52 18.29
C LEU A 276 28.76 46.03 18.57
N GLU A 277 28.05 45.41 17.67
CA GLU A 277 27.77 43.99 17.66
C GLU A 277 28.08 43.41 16.29
N LEU A 278 28.82 42.29 16.26
CA LEU A 278 29.11 41.54 15.06
C LEU A 278 28.05 40.47 14.90
N LEU A 279 27.41 40.41 13.74
CA LEU A 279 26.40 39.43 13.42
C LEU A 279 26.81 38.61 12.21
N LEU A 280 26.60 37.31 12.30
CA LEU A 280 26.72 36.37 11.19
C LEU A 280 25.31 35.90 10.79
N LEU A 281 24.96 36.13 9.55
CA LEU A 281 23.64 35.79 8.99
C LEU A 281 23.80 34.67 7.96
N VAL A 282 23.05 33.59 8.16
CA VAL A 282 23.02 32.44 7.22
C VAL A 282 21.58 32.04 6.98
N PRO A 283 21.10 31.97 5.73
CA PRO A 283 19.80 31.43 5.44
C PRO A 283 19.66 29.99 6.00
N GLU A 284 18.57 29.72 6.72
CA GLU A 284 18.36 28.42 7.36
C GLU A 284 18.37 27.26 6.33
N SER A 285 17.84 27.51 5.14
CA SER A 285 17.84 26.55 4.03
C SER A 285 19.25 26.16 3.56
N GLU A 286 20.22 27.10 3.61
CA GLU A 286 21.61 26.83 3.28
C GLU A 286 22.34 26.13 4.42
N LEU A 287 22.12 26.60 5.64
CA LEU A 287 22.71 26.01 6.84
C LEU A 287 22.36 24.53 6.97
N LEU A 288 21.09 24.18 6.68
CA LEU A 288 20.55 22.82 6.84
C LEU A 288 20.56 21.99 5.56
N ARG A 289 21.02 22.54 4.43
CA ARG A 289 20.96 21.87 3.12
C ARG A 289 21.61 20.48 3.11
N GLU A 290 22.80 20.37 3.69
CA GLU A 290 23.52 19.09 3.77
C GLU A 290 22.83 18.11 4.71
N THR A 291 22.37 18.57 5.87
CA THR A 291 21.64 17.74 6.83
C THR A 291 20.36 17.20 6.24
N HIS A 292 19.60 18.04 5.55
CA HIS A 292 18.38 17.62 4.85
C HIS A 292 18.67 16.59 3.73
N ALA A 293 19.73 16.79 2.94
CA ALA A 293 20.15 15.86 1.90
C ALA A 293 20.56 14.51 2.49
N ARG A 294 21.35 14.49 3.56
CA ARG A 294 21.75 13.26 4.26
C ARG A 294 20.55 12.52 4.84
N THR A 295 19.66 13.22 5.53
CA THR A 295 18.44 12.61 6.12
C THR A 295 17.56 12.00 5.04
N ARG A 296 17.32 12.73 3.93
CA ARG A 296 16.54 12.20 2.79
C ARG A 296 17.16 10.95 2.18
N ASN A 297 18.47 10.93 1.98
CA ASN A 297 19.18 9.78 1.43
C ASN A 297 19.12 8.57 2.39
N ARG A 298 19.31 8.78 3.69
CA ARG A 298 19.16 7.71 4.71
C ARG A 298 17.76 7.14 4.72
N LEU A 299 16.72 7.98 4.64
CA LEU A 299 15.33 7.56 4.55
C LEU A 299 15.04 6.75 3.28
N ALA A 300 15.56 7.20 2.12
CA ALA A 300 15.41 6.49 0.86
C ALA A 300 16.05 5.09 0.90
N VAL A 301 17.26 4.97 1.46
CA VAL A 301 17.94 3.68 1.66
C VAL A 301 17.14 2.77 2.59
N ALA A 302 16.62 3.29 3.68
CA ALA A 302 15.81 2.51 4.63
C ALA A 302 14.51 2.01 4.01
N LEU A 303 13.83 2.84 3.21
CA LEU A 303 12.65 2.43 2.45
C LEU A 303 12.98 1.33 1.44
N ALA A 304 14.11 1.44 0.75
CA ALA A 304 14.57 0.41 -0.18
C ALA A 304 14.86 -0.92 0.54
N ILE A 305 15.53 -0.88 1.69
CA ILE A 305 15.80 -2.06 2.53
C ILE A 305 14.48 -2.72 3.00
N ALA A 306 13.47 -1.93 3.36
CA ALA A 306 12.16 -2.46 3.76
C ALA A 306 11.35 -3.01 2.57
N ALA A 307 11.47 -2.43 1.38
CA ALA A 307 10.72 -2.85 0.20
C ALA A 307 11.18 -4.20 -0.37
N VAL A 308 12.49 -4.51 -0.32
CA VAL A 308 13.05 -5.74 -0.89
C VAL A 308 12.47 -7.01 -0.25
N PRO A 309 12.46 -7.18 1.08
CA PRO A 309 11.87 -8.37 1.71
C PRO A 309 10.36 -8.49 1.43
N LEU A 310 9.63 -7.37 1.36
CA LEU A 310 8.22 -7.36 1.00
C LEU A 310 8.00 -7.87 -0.42
N PHE A 311 8.81 -7.42 -1.37
CA PHE A 311 8.75 -7.89 -2.76
C PHE A 311 9.03 -9.39 -2.84
N VAL A 312 10.09 -9.87 -2.16
CA VAL A 312 10.43 -11.30 -2.10
C VAL A 312 9.30 -12.12 -1.48
N LEU A 313 8.71 -11.65 -0.38
CA LEU A 313 7.56 -12.30 0.27
C LEU A 313 6.37 -12.43 -0.68
N VAL A 314 6.02 -11.35 -1.38
CA VAL A 314 4.90 -11.36 -2.35
C VAL A 314 5.17 -12.32 -3.50
N VAL A 315 6.40 -12.36 -4.02
CA VAL A 315 6.79 -13.29 -5.10
C VAL A 315 6.70 -14.74 -4.63
N LEU A 316 7.21 -15.04 -3.43
CA LEU A 316 7.15 -16.39 -2.84
C LEU A 316 5.71 -16.84 -2.60
N LEU A 317 4.85 -15.97 -2.07
CA LEU A 317 3.43 -16.26 -1.87
C LEU A 317 2.71 -16.52 -3.19
N ARG A 318 2.97 -15.72 -4.23
CA ARG A 318 2.39 -15.94 -5.57
C ARG A 318 2.85 -17.27 -6.18
N ARG A 319 4.13 -17.62 -6.05
CA ARG A 319 4.65 -18.90 -6.52
C ARG A 319 4.02 -20.08 -5.76
N SER A 320 3.92 -20.00 -4.44
CA SER A 320 3.30 -21.02 -3.60
C SER A 320 1.82 -21.25 -3.98
N LEU A 321 1.05 -20.19 -4.18
CA LEU A 321 -0.34 -20.28 -4.63
C LEU A 321 -0.47 -20.90 -6.03
N ALA A 322 0.43 -20.57 -6.96
CA ALA A 322 0.42 -21.14 -8.30
C ALA A 322 0.75 -22.65 -8.31
N THR A 323 1.71 -23.08 -7.48
CA THR A 323 2.03 -24.52 -7.35
C THR A 323 0.90 -25.29 -6.69
N PHE A 324 0.26 -24.72 -5.67
CA PHE A 324 -0.89 -25.34 -5.00
C PHE A 324 -2.07 -25.56 -5.98
N ARG A 325 -2.46 -24.55 -6.75
CA ARG A 325 -3.51 -24.68 -7.76
C ARG A 325 -3.22 -25.79 -8.79
N ARG A 326 -1.98 -25.87 -9.25
CA ARG A 326 -1.58 -26.93 -10.20
C ARG A 326 -1.66 -28.33 -9.61
N SER A 327 -1.34 -28.50 -8.33
CA SER A 327 -1.45 -29.80 -7.66
C SER A 327 -2.91 -30.22 -7.47
N GLU A 328 -3.80 -29.29 -7.16
CA GLU A 328 -5.23 -29.52 -7.04
C GLU A 328 -5.87 -29.94 -8.38
N GLU A 329 -5.53 -29.23 -9.47
CA GLU A 329 -5.98 -29.58 -10.82
C GLU A 329 -5.52 -30.99 -11.24
N ARG A 330 -4.30 -31.38 -10.86
CA ARG A 330 -3.78 -32.73 -11.13
C ARG A 330 -4.54 -33.80 -10.35
N ALA A 331 -4.77 -33.60 -9.06
CA ALA A 331 -5.51 -34.53 -8.22
C ALA A 331 -6.93 -34.79 -8.75
N VAL A 332 -7.64 -33.70 -9.11
CA VAL A 332 -9.00 -33.83 -9.72
C VAL A 332 -8.95 -34.56 -11.06
N ARG A 333 -7.90 -34.34 -11.86
CA ARG A 333 -7.74 -35.01 -13.14
C ARG A 333 -7.44 -36.51 -12.98
N GLU A 334 -6.59 -36.87 -12.02
CA GLU A 334 -6.29 -38.28 -11.70
C GLU A 334 -7.52 -39.03 -11.20
N GLU A 335 -8.32 -38.43 -10.30
CA GLU A 335 -9.57 -38.99 -9.82
C GLU A 335 -10.59 -39.24 -10.97
N ARG A 336 -10.68 -38.27 -11.90
CA ARG A 336 -11.53 -38.45 -13.10
C ARG A 336 -11.04 -39.59 -13.99
N LEU A 337 -9.74 -39.71 -14.21
CA LEU A 337 -9.16 -40.78 -15.02
C LEU A 337 -9.38 -42.16 -14.38
N GLN A 338 -9.29 -42.27 -13.07
CA GLN A 338 -9.56 -43.51 -12.35
C GLN A 338 -11.01 -43.92 -12.50
N ARG A 339 -11.96 -43.00 -12.32
CA ARG A 339 -13.40 -43.28 -12.54
C ARG A 339 -13.72 -43.70 -13.98
N VAL A 340 -13.06 -43.09 -14.96
CA VAL A 340 -13.21 -43.48 -16.38
C VAL A 340 -12.63 -44.90 -16.62
N GLY A 341 -11.52 -45.24 -15.97
CA GLY A 341 -10.92 -46.57 -16.07
C GLY A 341 -11.85 -47.69 -15.50
N GLU A 342 -12.46 -47.44 -14.33
CA GLU A 342 -13.42 -48.35 -13.72
C GLU A 342 -14.67 -48.55 -14.63
N ALA A 343 -15.20 -47.43 -15.17
CA ALA A 343 -16.29 -47.44 -16.12
C ALA A 343 -15.95 -48.24 -17.39
N ALA A 344 -14.75 -48.06 -17.93
CA ALA A 344 -14.31 -48.76 -19.15
C ALA A 344 -14.30 -50.29 -18.98
N ASN A 345 -13.90 -50.79 -17.80
CA ASN A 345 -13.95 -52.23 -17.50
C ASN A 345 -15.37 -52.79 -17.47
N LEU A 346 -16.33 -52.06 -16.86
CA LEU A 346 -17.72 -52.45 -16.82
C LEU A 346 -18.35 -52.44 -18.21
N ILE A 347 -18.06 -51.42 -19.00
CA ILE A 347 -18.51 -51.32 -20.40
C ILE A 347 -18.00 -52.49 -21.23
N ALA A 348 -16.71 -52.81 -21.12
CA ALA A 348 -16.09 -53.92 -21.84
C ALA A 348 -16.73 -55.26 -21.46
N HIS A 349 -17.07 -55.47 -20.17
CA HIS A 349 -17.71 -56.68 -19.67
C HIS A 349 -19.15 -56.83 -20.23
N GLU A 350 -19.94 -55.75 -20.24
CA GLU A 350 -21.31 -55.78 -20.74
C GLU A 350 -21.39 -55.99 -22.26
N VAL A 351 -20.51 -55.29 -23.00
CA VAL A 351 -20.40 -55.53 -24.46
C VAL A 351 -20.03 -56.99 -24.75
N LYS A 352 -19.08 -57.56 -24.00
CA LYS A 352 -18.67 -58.94 -24.15
C LYS A 352 -19.82 -59.92 -23.85
N ASN A 353 -20.63 -59.63 -22.80
CA ASN A 353 -21.74 -60.45 -22.43
C ASN A 353 -22.84 -60.44 -23.52
N SER A 354 -23.22 -59.26 -24.00
CA SER A 354 -24.22 -59.14 -25.09
C SER A 354 -23.74 -59.79 -26.40
N LEU A 355 -22.44 -59.63 -26.75
CA LEU A 355 -21.88 -60.30 -27.93
C LEU A 355 -21.88 -61.84 -27.77
N ASN A 356 -21.61 -62.35 -26.59
CA ASN A 356 -21.73 -63.80 -26.33
C ASN A 356 -23.18 -64.31 -26.43
N GLY A 357 -24.16 -63.54 -25.90
CA GLY A 357 -25.57 -63.82 -26.04
C GLY A 357 -26.00 -63.85 -27.52
N ILE A 358 -25.59 -62.84 -28.29
CA ILE A 358 -25.87 -62.82 -29.76
C ILE A 358 -25.25 -64.00 -30.45
N ARG A 359 -24.00 -64.37 -30.13
CA ARG A 359 -23.32 -65.53 -30.72
C ARG A 359 -24.06 -66.82 -30.37
N MET A 360 -24.45 -67.06 -29.12
CA MET A 360 -25.13 -68.26 -28.65
C MET A 360 -26.50 -68.37 -29.27
N ALA A 361 -27.29 -67.28 -29.36
CA ALA A 361 -28.58 -67.28 -30.04
C ALA A 361 -28.46 -67.59 -31.54
N ALA A 362 -27.42 -67.05 -32.20
CA ALA A 362 -27.14 -67.35 -33.60
C ALA A 362 -26.71 -68.80 -33.82
N GLU A 363 -25.94 -69.42 -32.95
CA GLU A 363 -25.54 -70.81 -33.00
C GLU A 363 -26.79 -71.72 -32.84
N ILE A 364 -27.65 -71.40 -31.87
CA ILE A 364 -28.93 -72.12 -31.68
C ILE A 364 -29.83 -71.98 -32.90
N ALA A 365 -29.94 -70.82 -33.52
CA ALA A 365 -30.75 -70.61 -34.72
C ALA A 365 -30.24 -71.39 -35.93
N CYS A 366 -28.98 -71.77 -35.98
CA CYS A 366 -28.38 -72.57 -37.05
C CYS A 366 -28.62 -74.09 -36.84
N ASP A 367 -28.65 -74.53 -35.58
CA ASP A 367 -28.61 -75.97 -35.26
C ASP A 367 -30.00 -76.61 -35.02
N GLN A 368 -31.05 -75.80 -34.77
CA GLN A 368 -32.40 -76.34 -34.41
C GLN A 368 -33.40 -76.30 -35.56
N GLY A 369 -34.44 -77.18 -35.48
CA GLY A 369 -35.57 -77.19 -36.40
C GLY A 369 -36.42 -75.91 -36.35
N ALA A 370 -37.51 -75.88 -37.21
CA ALA A 370 -38.24 -74.62 -37.45
C ALA A 370 -38.74 -73.86 -36.19
N SER A 371 -39.18 -74.58 -35.14
CA SER A 371 -39.69 -73.97 -33.90
C SER A 371 -38.54 -73.31 -33.05
N GLY A 372 -37.42 -74.03 -32.90
CA GLY A 372 -36.28 -73.52 -32.14
C GLY A 372 -35.57 -72.28 -32.81
N ARG A 373 -35.64 -72.23 -34.14
CA ARG A 373 -35.14 -71.13 -34.93
C ARG A 373 -35.90 -69.80 -34.69
N VAL A 374 -37.24 -69.89 -34.55
CA VAL A 374 -38.06 -68.70 -34.25
C VAL A 374 -37.75 -68.15 -32.86
N GLN A 375 -37.59 -69.01 -31.88
CA GLN A 375 -37.22 -68.59 -30.51
C GLN A 375 -35.79 -67.96 -30.45
N ALA A 376 -34.82 -68.62 -31.07
CA ALA A 376 -33.44 -68.10 -31.13
C ALA A 376 -33.36 -66.76 -31.86
N LEU A 377 -34.18 -66.55 -32.92
CA LEU A 377 -34.25 -65.24 -33.58
C LEU A 377 -34.91 -64.17 -32.70
N GLN A 378 -35.84 -64.53 -31.83
CA GLN A 378 -36.44 -63.61 -30.86
C GLN A 378 -35.43 -63.22 -29.79
N GLU A 379 -34.66 -64.16 -29.25
CA GLU A 379 -33.57 -63.90 -28.29
C GLU A 379 -32.46 -63.02 -28.91
N LEU A 380 -32.05 -63.29 -30.13
CA LEU A 380 -31.07 -62.51 -30.88
C LEU A 380 -31.54 -61.08 -31.08
N ARG A 381 -32.81 -60.86 -31.44
CA ARG A 381 -33.40 -59.52 -31.52
C ARG A 381 -33.42 -58.84 -30.18
N GLY A 382 -33.68 -59.55 -29.09
CA GLY A 382 -33.64 -59.02 -27.72
C GLY A 382 -32.25 -58.52 -27.33
N GLU A 383 -31.21 -59.32 -27.59
CA GLU A 383 -29.85 -58.97 -27.28
C GLU A 383 -29.34 -57.78 -28.14
N ILE A 384 -29.67 -57.75 -29.44
CA ILE A 384 -29.34 -56.58 -30.29
C ILE A 384 -30.03 -55.31 -29.78
N SER A 385 -31.27 -55.36 -29.38
CA SER A 385 -32.01 -54.23 -28.83
C SER A 385 -31.43 -53.78 -27.52
N ARG A 386 -31.01 -54.69 -26.63
CA ARG A 386 -30.35 -54.40 -25.36
C ARG A 386 -29.04 -53.68 -25.60
N LEU A 387 -28.19 -54.17 -26.50
CA LEU A 387 -26.90 -53.56 -26.82
C LEU A 387 -27.05 -52.15 -27.45
N THR A 388 -28.08 -51.99 -28.32
CA THR A 388 -28.40 -50.69 -28.94
C THR A 388 -28.82 -49.67 -27.89
N ASN A 389 -29.70 -50.03 -26.96
CA ASN A 389 -30.17 -49.17 -25.88
C ASN A 389 -29.00 -48.79 -24.97
N PHE A 390 -28.16 -49.76 -24.59
CA PHE A 390 -26.96 -49.53 -23.79
C PHE A 390 -25.99 -48.52 -24.44
N THR A 391 -25.70 -48.69 -25.73
CA THR A 391 -24.83 -47.76 -26.45
C THR A 391 -25.43 -46.37 -26.52
N GLN A 392 -26.75 -46.26 -26.67
CA GLN A 392 -27.47 -44.97 -26.68
C GLN A 392 -27.40 -44.24 -25.32
N GLU A 393 -27.64 -44.98 -24.23
CA GLU A 393 -27.52 -44.47 -22.87
C GLU A 393 -26.11 -44.02 -22.57
N LEU A 394 -25.10 -44.80 -22.94
CA LEU A 394 -23.70 -44.47 -22.78
C LEU A 394 -23.30 -43.21 -23.55
N MET A 395 -23.73 -43.07 -24.81
CA MET A 395 -23.48 -41.89 -25.62
C MET A 395 -24.14 -40.65 -25.03
N THR A 396 -25.37 -40.74 -24.54
CA THR A 396 -26.09 -39.64 -23.91
C THR A 396 -25.45 -39.26 -22.59
N PHE A 397 -25.00 -40.24 -21.81
CA PHE A 397 -24.24 -40.01 -20.58
C PHE A 397 -22.90 -39.33 -20.82
N SER A 398 -22.15 -39.74 -21.87
CA SER A 398 -20.83 -39.22 -22.21
C SER A 398 -20.85 -37.79 -22.76
N LYS A 399 -21.79 -37.45 -23.64
CA LYS A 399 -21.86 -36.14 -24.31
C LYS A 399 -22.38 -34.99 -23.44
N GLY A 400 -23.00 -35.32 -22.29
CA GLY A 400 -23.72 -34.35 -21.51
C GLY A 400 -25.19 -34.21 -21.95
N VAL A 401 -26.02 -33.71 -21.04
CA VAL A 401 -27.47 -33.55 -21.29
C VAL A 401 -27.74 -32.07 -21.55
N GLU A 402 -27.97 -31.73 -22.82
CA GLU A 402 -28.41 -30.39 -23.26
C GLU A 402 -29.82 -30.48 -23.82
N PRO A 403 -30.90 -30.23 -23.01
CA PRO A 403 -32.26 -30.45 -23.45
C PRO A 403 -32.73 -29.40 -24.47
N ARG A 404 -33.34 -29.86 -25.55
CA ARG A 404 -34.06 -29.02 -26.51
C ARG A 404 -35.51 -28.89 -26.04
N LYS A 405 -35.75 -27.91 -25.17
CA LYS A 405 -37.03 -27.71 -24.51
C LYS A 405 -38.08 -27.21 -25.50
N VAL A 406 -39.20 -27.89 -25.55
CA VAL A 406 -40.40 -27.49 -26.25
C VAL A 406 -41.60 -27.68 -25.33
N ARG A 407 -42.71 -26.99 -25.59
CA ARG A 407 -43.91 -27.14 -24.78
C ARG A 407 -44.58 -28.49 -25.09
N VAL A 408 -44.66 -29.37 -24.09
CA VAL A 408 -45.21 -30.72 -24.19
C VAL A 408 -46.38 -30.85 -23.23
N ASN A 409 -47.52 -31.35 -23.73
CA ASN A 409 -48.66 -31.77 -22.90
C ASN A 409 -48.35 -33.15 -22.31
N LEU A 410 -48.06 -33.19 -21.02
CA LEU A 410 -47.72 -34.43 -20.31
C LEU A 410 -48.91 -35.38 -20.18
N THR A 411 -50.12 -34.85 -20.08
CA THR A 411 -51.35 -35.63 -20.01
C THR A 411 -51.58 -36.45 -21.26
N ASP A 412 -51.06 -36.01 -22.43
CA ASP A 412 -51.08 -36.76 -23.69
C ASP A 412 -49.81 -37.58 -23.95
N PHE A 413 -48.68 -37.08 -23.41
CA PHE A 413 -47.39 -37.68 -23.70
C PHE A 413 -47.05 -38.90 -22.86
N VAL A 414 -47.37 -38.89 -21.56
CA VAL A 414 -47.14 -40.04 -20.66
C VAL A 414 -47.92 -41.27 -21.08
N PRO A 415 -49.22 -41.17 -21.44
CA PRO A 415 -49.98 -42.33 -21.94
C PRO A 415 -49.39 -43.01 -23.19
N LYS A 416 -48.79 -42.20 -24.09
CA LYS A 416 -48.15 -42.75 -25.31
C LYS A 416 -46.93 -43.61 -24.95
N ILE A 417 -46.14 -43.19 -23.95
CA ILE A 417 -45.00 -44.00 -23.52
C ILE A 417 -45.44 -45.23 -22.77
N THR A 418 -46.37 -45.10 -21.83
CA THR A 418 -46.85 -46.22 -21.04
C THR A 418 -47.59 -47.30 -21.90
N SER A 419 -48.35 -46.90 -22.94
CA SER A 419 -48.98 -47.81 -23.86
C SER A 419 -47.98 -48.68 -24.66
N LEU A 420 -46.81 -48.18 -24.97
CA LEU A 420 -45.71 -48.94 -25.60
C LEU A 420 -45.17 -50.03 -24.66
N LEU A 421 -45.17 -49.78 -23.37
CA LEU A 421 -44.68 -50.69 -22.33
C LEU A 421 -45.78 -51.65 -21.79
N GLU A 422 -47.05 -51.35 -22.06
CA GLU A 422 -48.20 -52.16 -21.61
C GLU A 422 -48.13 -53.57 -22.16
N LYS A 423 -47.67 -53.73 -23.40
CA LYS A 423 -47.48 -55.06 -23.99
C LYS A 423 -46.44 -55.87 -23.23
N THR A 424 -45.31 -55.30 -22.92
CA THR A 424 -44.26 -55.96 -22.15
C THR A 424 -44.71 -56.27 -20.73
N ALA A 425 -45.42 -55.34 -20.07
CA ALA A 425 -46.01 -55.59 -18.77
C ALA A 425 -46.99 -56.76 -18.78
N LYS A 426 -47.90 -56.83 -19.76
CA LYS A 426 -48.88 -57.97 -19.94
C LYS A 426 -48.20 -59.30 -20.20
N GLU A 427 -47.14 -59.31 -21.02
CA GLU A 427 -46.37 -60.55 -21.30
C GLU A 427 -45.69 -61.08 -20.03
N GLN A 428 -45.37 -60.19 -19.05
CA GLN A 428 -44.83 -60.55 -17.75
C GLN A 428 -45.88 -60.70 -16.63
N GLY A 429 -47.18 -60.60 -16.97
CA GLY A 429 -48.25 -60.72 -15.99
C GLY A 429 -48.42 -59.57 -15.04
N VAL A 430 -47.87 -58.36 -15.37
CA VAL A 430 -47.88 -57.16 -14.55
C VAL A 430 -49.04 -56.25 -14.95
N ALA A 431 -49.85 -55.82 -13.98
CA ALA A 431 -50.90 -54.82 -14.18
C ALA A 431 -50.24 -53.39 -14.15
N LEU A 432 -50.38 -52.66 -15.27
CA LEU A 432 -49.91 -51.29 -15.38
C LEU A 432 -51.09 -50.32 -15.34
N GLU A 433 -51.19 -49.50 -14.30
CA GLU A 433 -52.28 -48.56 -14.12
C GLU A 433 -51.75 -47.12 -14.32
N LEU A 434 -52.58 -46.28 -14.95
CA LEU A 434 -52.26 -44.90 -15.24
C LEU A 434 -53.28 -43.98 -14.58
N ALA A 435 -52.81 -43.10 -13.67
CA ALA A 435 -53.61 -42.11 -13.00
C ALA A 435 -53.26 -40.70 -13.52
N LEU A 436 -54.16 -40.09 -14.27
CA LEU A 436 -54.02 -38.81 -14.88
C LEU A 436 -54.89 -37.77 -14.21
N PRO A 437 -54.46 -36.49 -14.13
CA PRO A 437 -55.29 -35.42 -13.63
C PRO A 437 -56.37 -35.02 -14.63
N PRO A 438 -57.49 -34.45 -14.17
CA PRO A 438 -58.61 -34.06 -15.06
C PRO A 438 -58.28 -32.87 -15.95
N SER A 439 -57.24 -32.06 -15.61
CA SER A 439 -56.77 -30.90 -16.37
C SER A 439 -55.48 -31.23 -17.10
N ALA A 440 -55.30 -30.65 -18.30
CA ALA A 440 -54.06 -30.79 -19.06
C ALA A 440 -52.87 -30.16 -18.30
N LEU A 441 -51.77 -30.88 -18.22
CA LEU A 441 -50.51 -30.38 -17.64
C LEU A 441 -49.45 -30.28 -18.73
N SER A 442 -48.92 -29.06 -18.93
CA SER A 442 -47.89 -28.79 -19.93
C SER A 442 -46.62 -28.28 -19.28
N CYS A 443 -45.47 -28.74 -19.75
CA CYS A 443 -44.16 -28.29 -19.32
C CYS A 443 -43.26 -27.99 -20.53
N GLU A 444 -42.27 -27.13 -20.34
CA GLU A 444 -41.18 -26.92 -21.31
C GLU A 444 -40.06 -27.95 -21.06
N LEU A 445 -39.98 -28.95 -21.93
CA LEU A 445 -39.05 -30.06 -21.78
C LEU A 445 -38.69 -30.68 -23.16
N ASP A 446 -37.64 -31.47 -23.14
CA ASP A 446 -37.23 -32.27 -24.29
C ASP A 446 -37.99 -33.62 -24.28
N PRO A 447 -38.88 -33.88 -25.27
CA PRO A 447 -39.70 -35.08 -25.25
C PRO A 447 -38.88 -36.38 -25.43
N GLN A 448 -37.74 -36.31 -26.14
CA GLN A 448 -36.90 -37.51 -26.33
C GLN A 448 -36.19 -37.88 -25.02
N LEU A 449 -35.66 -36.88 -24.30
CA LEU A 449 -35.03 -37.11 -23.01
C LEU A 449 -36.06 -37.56 -21.94
N LEU A 450 -37.26 -36.97 -21.94
CA LEU A 450 -38.31 -37.40 -21.02
C LEU A 450 -38.77 -38.85 -21.32
N HIS A 451 -38.84 -39.22 -22.59
CA HIS A 451 -39.14 -40.60 -22.98
C HIS A 451 -38.15 -41.59 -22.34
N ILE A 452 -36.84 -41.27 -22.36
CA ILE A 452 -35.80 -42.09 -21.73
C ILE A 452 -36.07 -42.24 -20.22
N VAL A 453 -36.38 -41.15 -19.51
CA VAL A 453 -36.64 -41.17 -18.07
C VAL A 453 -37.86 -42.03 -17.74
N VAL A 454 -39.00 -41.78 -18.41
CA VAL A 454 -40.25 -42.50 -18.12
C VAL A 454 -40.12 -43.98 -18.46
N SER A 455 -39.53 -44.30 -19.61
CA SER A 455 -39.31 -45.71 -20.02
C SER A 455 -38.39 -46.43 -19.03
N ASN A 456 -37.31 -45.78 -18.59
CA ASN A 456 -36.39 -46.38 -17.62
C ASN A 456 -37.06 -46.65 -16.26
N LEU A 457 -37.86 -45.70 -15.74
CA LEU A 457 -38.54 -45.86 -14.46
C LEU A 457 -39.60 -46.99 -14.54
N VAL A 458 -40.43 -47.04 -15.62
CA VAL A 458 -41.45 -48.04 -15.80
C VAL A 458 -40.84 -49.40 -16.05
N THR A 459 -39.81 -49.55 -16.87
CA THR A 459 -39.11 -50.82 -17.11
C THR A 459 -38.47 -51.34 -15.82
N ASN A 460 -37.84 -50.49 -15.03
CA ASN A 460 -37.28 -50.87 -13.73
C ASN A 460 -38.38 -51.43 -12.79
N ALA A 461 -39.54 -50.78 -12.78
CA ALA A 461 -40.70 -51.26 -12.00
C ALA A 461 -41.23 -52.61 -12.49
N ILE A 462 -41.38 -52.81 -13.83
CA ILE A 462 -41.79 -54.06 -14.41
C ILE A 462 -40.85 -55.20 -13.99
N GLU A 463 -39.55 -54.99 -14.13
CA GLU A 463 -38.55 -56.00 -13.76
C GLU A 463 -38.55 -56.30 -12.25
N ALA A 464 -38.76 -55.26 -11.40
CA ALA A 464 -38.78 -55.43 -9.95
C ALA A 464 -39.98 -56.29 -9.48
N VAL A 465 -41.19 -56.05 -10.04
CA VAL A 465 -42.38 -56.82 -9.66
C VAL A 465 -42.43 -58.18 -10.32
N ALA A 466 -41.92 -58.38 -11.55
CA ALA A 466 -41.85 -59.68 -12.23
C ALA A 466 -40.89 -60.65 -11.52
N ALA A 467 -39.89 -60.17 -10.80
CA ALA A 467 -38.98 -60.97 -10.00
C ALA A 467 -39.54 -61.34 -8.61
N SER A 468 -40.71 -60.80 -8.21
CA SER A 468 -41.37 -61.07 -6.92
C SER A 468 -42.37 -62.20 -7.02
N SER A 469 -42.33 -63.13 -6.09
CA SER A 469 -43.27 -64.26 -6.02
C SER A 469 -44.49 -63.96 -5.16
N GLU A 470 -44.62 -62.75 -4.57
CA GLU A 470 -45.70 -62.42 -3.61
C GLU A 470 -46.66 -61.39 -4.21
N GLY A 471 -47.96 -61.78 -4.26
CA GLY A 471 -49.09 -60.93 -4.62
C GLY A 471 -49.33 -60.76 -6.13
N SER A 472 -50.33 -59.92 -6.50
CA SER A 472 -50.57 -59.55 -7.90
C SER A 472 -49.62 -58.42 -8.32
N PRO A 473 -48.72 -58.67 -9.28
CA PRO A 473 -47.75 -57.64 -9.73
C PRO A 473 -48.47 -56.40 -10.27
N ARG A 474 -48.19 -55.21 -9.67
CA ARG A 474 -48.89 -53.97 -10.02
C ARG A 474 -47.91 -52.80 -10.05
N ILE A 475 -48.09 -51.97 -11.05
CA ILE A 475 -47.38 -50.71 -11.20
C ILE A 475 -48.38 -49.58 -11.41
N GLU A 476 -48.23 -48.47 -10.70
CA GLU A 476 -49.02 -47.26 -10.90
C GLU A 476 -48.14 -46.14 -11.39
N VAL A 477 -48.53 -45.54 -12.52
CA VAL A 477 -47.90 -44.28 -13.03
C VAL A 477 -48.90 -43.18 -12.80
N LYS A 478 -48.51 -42.22 -11.91
CA LYS A 478 -49.37 -41.11 -11.51
C LYS A 478 -48.79 -39.79 -11.95
N LEU A 479 -49.58 -38.97 -12.65
CA LEU A 479 -49.24 -37.62 -13.04
C LEU A 479 -50.12 -36.63 -12.27
N ALA A 480 -49.54 -35.67 -11.58
CA ALA A 480 -50.27 -34.68 -10.79
C ALA A 480 -49.50 -33.34 -10.73
N ARG A 481 -50.13 -32.27 -10.25
CA ARG A 481 -49.40 -31.10 -9.80
C ARG A 481 -48.65 -31.42 -8.52
N ASP A 482 -47.46 -30.86 -8.38
CA ASP A 482 -46.70 -31.06 -7.13
C ASP A 482 -47.42 -30.33 -5.98
N THR A 483 -47.60 -31.04 -4.87
CA THR A 483 -48.27 -30.48 -3.68
C THR A 483 -47.39 -29.51 -2.88
N VAL A 484 -46.08 -29.62 -3.03
CA VAL A 484 -45.10 -28.78 -2.33
C VAL A 484 -44.77 -27.53 -3.15
N ASP A 485 -44.66 -27.66 -4.47
CA ASP A 485 -44.43 -26.59 -5.41
C ASP A 485 -45.54 -26.56 -6.50
N PRO A 486 -46.61 -25.76 -6.31
CA PRO A 486 -47.73 -25.70 -7.25
C PRO A 486 -47.34 -25.27 -8.67
N GLY A 487 -46.17 -24.69 -8.87
CA GLY A 487 -45.58 -24.34 -10.16
C GLY A 487 -44.90 -25.51 -10.87
N SER A 488 -44.88 -26.71 -10.27
CA SER A 488 -44.23 -27.91 -10.81
C SER A 488 -45.19 -29.04 -11.04
N VAL A 489 -44.81 -29.95 -11.94
CA VAL A 489 -45.51 -31.21 -12.20
C VAL A 489 -44.74 -32.37 -11.61
N ARG A 490 -45.44 -33.30 -11.02
CA ARG A 490 -44.91 -34.51 -10.41
C ARG A 490 -45.40 -35.74 -11.12
N LEU A 491 -44.47 -36.55 -11.64
CA LEU A 491 -44.70 -37.88 -12.18
C LEU A 491 -44.17 -38.90 -11.18
N GLU A 492 -45.04 -39.80 -10.69
CA GLU A 492 -44.66 -40.87 -9.78
C GLU A 492 -44.82 -42.21 -10.50
N VAL A 493 -43.82 -43.08 -10.35
CA VAL A 493 -43.86 -44.48 -10.75
C VAL A 493 -43.73 -45.31 -9.47
N SER A 494 -44.78 -46.01 -9.11
CA SER A 494 -44.87 -46.82 -7.90
C SER A 494 -45.06 -48.32 -8.30
N ASP A 495 -44.30 -49.18 -7.65
CA ASP A 495 -44.35 -50.59 -7.77
C ASP A 495 -44.65 -51.27 -6.42
N ASN A 496 -45.24 -52.50 -6.47
CA ASN A 496 -45.42 -53.30 -5.29
C ASN A 496 -44.42 -54.49 -5.19
N GLY A 497 -43.22 -54.28 -5.72
CA GLY A 497 -42.11 -55.22 -5.69
C GLY A 497 -41.46 -55.36 -4.32
N PRO A 498 -40.29 -56.02 -4.24
CA PRO A 498 -39.58 -56.26 -2.96
C PRO A 498 -38.96 -55.02 -2.35
N GLY A 499 -39.03 -53.87 -3.06
CA GLY A 499 -38.37 -52.63 -2.63
C GLY A 499 -36.83 -52.63 -2.79
N LEU A 500 -36.15 -51.69 -2.18
CA LEU A 500 -34.71 -51.50 -2.28
C LEU A 500 -34.04 -51.64 -0.92
N SER A 501 -32.91 -52.36 -0.84
CA SER A 501 -32.10 -52.42 0.38
C SER A 501 -31.44 -51.10 0.68
N ARG A 502 -31.07 -50.85 1.97
CA ARG A 502 -30.42 -49.61 2.40
C ARG A 502 -29.11 -49.35 1.65
N ASP A 503 -28.36 -50.40 1.35
CA ASP A 503 -27.08 -50.30 0.65
C ASP A 503 -27.28 -49.85 -0.81
N VAL A 504 -28.32 -50.34 -1.48
CA VAL A 504 -28.69 -49.94 -2.84
C VAL A 504 -29.22 -48.51 -2.86
N VAL A 505 -30.00 -48.11 -1.86
CA VAL A 505 -30.51 -46.72 -1.75
C VAL A 505 -29.38 -45.70 -1.62
N ALA A 506 -28.31 -46.03 -0.89
CA ALA A 506 -27.18 -45.12 -0.69
C ALA A 506 -26.44 -44.78 -2.00
N GLN A 507 -26.46 -45.68 -2.98
CA GLN A 507 -25.75 -45.55 -4.27
C GLN A 507 -26.69 -45.53 -5.49
N LEU A 508 -27.97 -45.30 -5.27
CA LEU A 508 -29.05 -45.49 -6.25
C LEU A 508 -28.86 -44.66 -7.53
N PHE A 509 -28.34 -43.48 -7.42
CA PHE A 509 -28.11 -42.56 -8.53
C PHE A 509 -26.62 -42.43 -8.91
N GLU A 510 -25.75 -43.26 -8.32
CA GLU A 510 -24.37 -43.34 -8.75
C GLU A 510 -24.25 -44.15 -10.04
N PRO A 511 -23.53 -43.63 -11.06
CA PRO A 511 -23.35 -44.35 -12.30
C PRO A 511 -22.61 -45.67 -12.09
N PHE A 512 -22.98 -46.71 -12.87
CA PHE A 512 -22.34 -48.02 -12.84
C PHE A 512 -22.62 -48.85 -11.57
N HIS A 513 -23.56 -48.41 -10.73
CA HIS A 513 -24.05 -49.19 -9.60
C HIS A 513 -25.40 -49.80 -9.93
N SER A 514 -25.50 -51.13 -9.92
CA SER A 514 -26.73 -51.87 -10.18
C SER A 514 -26.90 -53.01 -9.17
N GLY A 515 -28.07 -53.10 -8.57
CA GLY A 515 -28.45 -54.26 -7.76
C GLY A 515 -28.86 -55.50 -8.59
N LYS A 516 -28.87 -55.41 -9.92
CA LYS A 516 -29.29 -56.47 -10.84
C LYS A 516 -28.08 -57.06 -11.56
N PRO A 517 -28.02 -58.39 -11.77
CA PRO A 517 -26.91 -59.05 -12.47
C PRO A 517 -26.78 -58.62 -13.94
N SER A 518 -27.85 -58.16 -14.57
CA SER A 518 -27.90 -57.77 -15.99
C SER A 518 -28.02 -56.29 -16.23
N GLY A 519 -27.88 -55.46 -15.18
CA GLY A 519 -28.04 -54.01 -15.28
C GLY A 519 -26.72 -53.28 -15.21
N VAL A 520 -26.44 -52.36 -16.14
CA VAL A 520 -25.20 -51.56 -16.19
C VAL A 520 -25.18 -50.44 -15.14
N GLY A 521 -26.33 -50.13 -14.53
CA GLY A 521 -26.41 -49.07 -13.51
C GLY A 521 -26.32 -47.65 -14.04
N ILE A 522 -26.53 -47.41 -15.33
CA ILE A 522 -26.50 -46.04 -15.92
C ILE A 522 -27.89 -45.41 -15.93
N GLY A 523 -28.95 -46.16 -16.05
CA GLY A 523 -30.31 -45.66 -16.32
C GLY A 523 -30.82 -44.67 -15.29
N LEU A 524 -30.75 -44.98 -13.97
CA LEU A 524 -31.19 -44.05 -12.91
C LEU A 524 -30.30 -42.83 -12.78
N ALA A 525 -28.97 -42.98 -12.93
CA ALA A 525 -28.03 -41.87 -12.93
C ALA A 525 -28.28 -40.92 -14.10
N LEU A 526 -28.55 -41.48 -15.30
CA LEU A 526 -28.93 -40.70 -16.48
C LEU A 526 -30.28 -40.00 -16.28
N SER A 527 -31.27 -40.72 -15.75
CA SER A 527 -32.59 -40.15 -15.45
C SER A 527 -32.51 -38.96 -14.47
N GLN A 528 -31.70 -39.07 -13.41
CA GLN A 528 -31.47 -37.96 -12.48
C GLN A 528 -30.76 -36.77 -13.16
N ARG A 529 -29.81 -37.06 -14.03
CA ARG A 529 -29.09 -36.02 -14.78
C ARG A 529 -30.00 -35.30 -15.78
N ILE A 530 -30.88 -36.03 -16.44
CA ILE A 530 -31.92 -35.47 -17.33
C ILE A 530 -32.90 -34.61 -16.53
N ALA A 531 -33.37 -35.09 -15.38
CA ALA A 531 -34.26 -34.32 -14.51
C ALA A 531 -33.61 -32.98 -14.09
N ARG A 532 -32.34 -32.98 -13.64
CA ARG A 532 -31.59 -31.80 -13.27
C ARG A 532 -31.36 -30.82 -14.45
N ALA A 533 -31.08 -31.34 -15.65
CA ALA A 533 -30.92 -30.52 -16.85
C ALA A 533 -32.21 -29.79 -17.25
N HIS A 534 -33.37 -30.36 -16.90
CA HIS A 534 -34.67 -29.71 -17.05
C HIS A 534 -35.02 -28.75 -15.90
N GLY A 535 -34.16 -28.61 -14.88
CA GLY A 535 -34.41 -27.78 -13.69
C GLY A 535 -35.27 -28.48 -12.63
N GLY A 536 -35.49 -29.79 -12.80
CA GLY A 536 -36.27 -30.64 -11.91
C GLY A 536 -35.42 -31.54 -11.01
N LYS A 537 -36.05 -32.50 -10.37
CA LYS A 537 -35.39 -33.50 -9.51
C LYS A 537 -36.04 -34.87 -9.65
N LEU A 538 -35.24 -35.92 -9.56
CA LEU A 538 -35.70 -37.32 -9.43
C LEU A 538 -35.28 -37.84 -8.05
N VAL A 539 -36.21 -38.37 -7.28
CA VAL A 539 -35.96 -38.87 -5.93
C VAL A 539 -36.71 -40.21 -5.72
N LEU A 540 -36.18 -41.05 -4.83
CA LEU A 540 -36.88 -42.17 -4.24
C LEU A 540 -37.70 -41.66 -3.05
N VAL A 541 -38.99 -41.95 -3.05
CA VAL A 541 -39.90 -41.60 -1.95
C VAL A 541 -40.00 -42.79 -1.00
N PRO A 542 -39.89 -42.59 0.32
CA PRO A 542 -40.11 -43.67 1.27
C PRO A 542 -41.49 -44.30 1.09
N SER A 543 -41.54 -45.62 0.91
CA SER A 543 -42.76 -46.39 0.77
C SER A 543 -42.77 -47.58 1.74
N GLY A 544 -43.94 -48.03 2.19
CA GLY A 544 -44.08 -49.20 3.04
C GLY A 544 -43.97 -50.52 2.28
N THR A 545 -44.26 -50.53 0.97
CA THR A 545 -44.18 -51.69 0.06
C THR A 545 -43.66 -51.22 -1.29
N GLY A 546 -42.74 -51.99 -1.91
CA GLY A 546 -42.15 -51.66 -3.21
C GLY A 546 -41.26 -50.40 -3.24
N ALA A 547 -41.09 -49.83 -4.43
CA ALA A 547 -40.37 -48.57 -4.62
C ALA A 547 -41.25 -47.50 -5.28
N VAL A 548 -41.06 -46.24 -4.90
CA VAL A 548 -41.74 -45.07 -5.47
C VAL A 548 -40.72 -44.06 -5.94
N PHE A 549 -40.63 -43.89 -7.26
CA PHE A 549 -39.78 -42.84 -7.85
C PHE A 549 -40.63 -41.63 -8.22
N ALA A 550 -40.22 -40.47 -7.75
CA ALA A 550 -40.89 -39.21 -8.06
C ALA A 550 -39.98 -38.28 -8.88
N LEU A 551 -40.42 -37.95 -10.08
CA LEU A 551 -39.85 -36.96 -10.97
C LEU A 551 -40.65 -35.67 -10.84
N THR A 552 -40.00 -34.59 -10.36
CA THR A 552 -40.58 -33.24 -10.32
C THR A 552 -39.95 -32.38 -11.42
N LEU A 553 -40.77 -31.75 -12.24
CA LEU A 553 -40.35 -30.88 -13.33
C LEU A 553 -40.99 -29.50 -13.19
N PRO A 554 -40.23 -28.38 -13.43
CA PRO A 554 -40.80 -27.04 -13.39
C PRO A 554 -41.79 -26.85 -14.55
N GLY A 555 -42.86 -26.10 -14.29
CA GLY A 555 -43.94 -25.84 -15.23
C GLY A 555 -45.18 -26.64 -14.86
N GLY A 556 -46.33 -26.23 -15.30
CA GLY A 556 -47.62 -26.79 -14.93
C GLY A 556 -48.75 -25.83 -15.19
N VAL A 557 -48.48 -24.85 -16.06
CA VAL A 557 -49.50 -23.90 -16.47
C VAL A 557 -50.44 -24.61 -17.43
N ALA A 558 -51.72 -24.63 -17.08
CA ALA A 558 -52.83 -25.11 -17.92
C ALA A 558 -52.93 -24.30 -19.19
#